data_022334f02e6e5e9763e274e96c4ed71b
#
_entry.id   022334f02e6e5e9763e274e96c4ed71b
#
_cell.length_a   1.000
_cell.length_b   1.000
_cell.length_c   1.000
_cell.angle_alpha   90.00
_cell.angle_beta   90.00
_cell.angle_gamma   90.00
#
_symmetry.space_group_name_H-M   'P 1'
#
loop_
_entity.id
_entity.type
_entity.pdbx_description
1 polymer ?
#
loop_
_entity_poly.entity_id
_entity_poly.type
_entity_poly.pdbx_seq_one_letter_code
_entity_poly.pdbx_strand_id
1 'polypeptide(L)'
;MESPGLSLQQMKLRAFDVGERTAELGRKSLQQRLDRWRSRAFFIVQCAITAGMAWWIAEGLLGHPMPFFAPVASIISLGFTFGNRLRRGIEVSIGVAVGIFIGDLFVTFFGSGVWQLIVVIVLAMSMATVLGGGQLLIIQSGVQSAIIIGLAATPEQGLSRWLDAVVGCLVALVAATIVPLAPLRRPRVLAAQVLQGFATTLRAAEEALRGNDPEAADAVLDQARAEEKNLAALDEAAAEGMAVVRYSPFRRRHLPAVQAYSDLHGPLDRAHRNLRVLARRCVVAVWRDEEVPESYRRLMSSLAEIVDFMAAELYDRHLPVAARERLVQLAADTSHMKLIESMSAVVILAQLRSMLTDLLQLTGMDYAEARKVMPDMD
;
A
#
# COMPACT_ATOMS: atom_id res chain seq x y z
N MET A 1 -24.68 -32.82 41.58
CA MET A 1 -24.87 -32.23 40.22
C MET A 1 -23.75 -32.76 39.36
N GLU A 2 -23.99 -33.87 38.65
CA GLU A 2 -23.03 -34.47 37.73
C GLU A 2 -23.10 -33.74 36.40
N SER A 3 -21.94 -33.29 35.92
CA SER A 3 -21.79 -32.73 34.59
C SER A 3 -21.96 -33.84 33.54
N PRO A 4 -22.83 -33.71 32.52
CA PRO A 4 -23.02 -34.75 31.51
C PRO A 4 -21.75 -34.90 30.69
N GLY A 5 -21.07 -36.04 30.84
CA GLY A 5 -19.93 -36.44 30.05
C GLY A 5 -20.32 -36.51 28.56
N LEU A 6 -19.57 -35.80 27.70
CA LEU A 6 -19.72 -35.87 26.27
C LEU A 6 -19.54 -37.30 25.76
N SER A 7 -20.47 -37.83 24.98
CA SER A 7 -20.37 -39.17 24.41
C SER A 7 -19.16 -39.30 23.51
N LEU A 8 -18.57 -40.50 23.44
CA LEU A 8 -17.41 -40.81 22.58
C LEU A 8 -17.64 -40.44 21.10
N GLN A 9 -18.88 -40.48 20.62
CA GLN A 9 -19.28 -40.02 19.30
C GLN A 9 -19.19 -38.50 19.14
N GLN A 10 -19.59 -37.74 20.14
CA GLN A 10 -19.50 -36.26 20.13
C GLN A 10 -18.05 -35.77 20.22
N MET A 11 -17.17 -36.51 20.92
CA MET A 11 -15.74 -36.22 20.93
C MET A 11 -15.08 -36.50 19.54
N LYS A 12 -15.44 -37.60 18.87
CA LYS A 12 -14.96 -37.93 17.54
C LYS A 12 -15.42 -36.90 16.48
N LEU A 13 -16.67 -36.44 16.53
CA LEU A 13 -17.19 -35.42 15.64
C LEU A 13 -16.51 -34.07 15.86
N ARG A 14 -16.26 -33.68 17.11
CA ARG A 14 -15.49 -32.44 17.41
C ARG A 14 -14.02 -32.53 16.96
N ALA A 15 -13.39 -33.70 17.14
CA ALA A 15 -12.03 -33.89 16.66
C ALA A 15 -11.92 -33.85 15.12
N PHE A 16 -12.93 -34.34 14.42
CA PHE A 16 -13.01 -34.28 12.96
C PHE A 16 -13.24 -32.86 12.46
N ASP A 17 -14.14 -32.10 13.08
CA ASP A 17 -14.44 -30.69 12.77
C ASP A 17 -13.26 -29.76 13.04
N VAL A 18 -12.47 -30.01 14.10
CA VAL A 18 -11.22 -29.31 14.39
C VAL A 18 -10.14 -29.65 13.36
N GLY A 19 -10.08 -30.91 12.90
CA GLY A 19 -9.14 -31.36 11.87
C GLY A 19 -9.40 -30.71 10.51
N GLU A 20 -10.66 -30.62 10.08
CA GLU A 20 -11.02 -29.93 8.82
C GLU A 20 -10.76 -28.43 8.88
N ARG A 21 -11.14 -27.76 9.98
CA ARG A 21 -10.87 -26.31 10.17
C ARG A 21 -9.38 -26.00 10.20
N THR A 22 -8.55 -26.85 10.84
CA THR A 22 -7.08 -26.66 10.82
C THR A 22 -6.48 -26.92 9.45
N ALA A 23 -6.98 -27.90 8.68
CA ALA A 23 -6.57 -28.16 7.32
C ALA A 23 -6.96 -27.03 6.35
N GLU A 24 -8.16 -26.46 6.49
CA GLU A 24 -8.61 -25.30 5.72
C GLU A 24 -7.81 -24.03 6.04
N LEU A 25 -7.54 -23.78 7.33
CA LEU A 25 -6.68 -22.67 7.75
C LEU A 25 -5.25 -22.85 7.23
N GLY A 26 -4.73 -24.10 7.22
CA GLY A 26 -3.44 -24.42 6.63
C GLY A 26 -3.40 -24.19 5.12
N ARG A 27 -4.42 -24.61 4.38
CA ARG A 27 -4.52 -24.38 2.93
C ARG A 27 -4.64 -22.90 2.59
N LYS A 28 -5.50 -22.13 3.30
CA LYS A 28 -5.63 -20.67 3.13
C LYS A 28 -4.30 -19.95 3.43
N SER A 29 -3.59 -20.37 4.48
CA SER A 29 -2.27 -19.85 4.83
C SER A 29 -1.23 -20.17 3.73
N LEU A 30 -1.25 -21.37 3.16
CA LEU A 30 -0.33 -21.77 2.09
C LEU A 30 -0.61 -21.00 0.78
N GLN A 31 -1.87 -20.87 0.41
CA GLN A 31 -2.30 -20.08 -0.76
C GLN A 31 -1.89 -18.61 -0.61
N GLN A 32 -2.13 -18.01 0.55
CA GLN A 32 -1.68 -16.63 0.83
C GLN A 32 -0.15 -16.46 0.80
N ARG A 33 0.62 -17.49 1.19
CA ARG A 33 2.08 -17.48 1.06
C ARG A 33 2.52 -17.61 -0.39
N LEU A 34 1.86 -18.45 -1.16
CA LEU A 34 2.14 -18.66 -2.58
C LEU A 34 1.81 -17.41 -3.40
N ASP A 35 0.69 -16.75 -3.10
CA ASP A 35 0.29 -15.51 -3.75
C ASP A 35 1.25 -14.37 -3.40
N ARG A 36 1.73 -14.29 -2.15
CA ARG A 36 2.80 -13.36 -1.76
C ARG A 36 4.11 -13.65 -2.49
N TRP A 37 4.48 -14.92 -2.67
CA TRP A 37 5.65 -15.27 -3.45
C TRP A 37 5.49 -14.91 -4.92
N ARG A 38 4.36 -15.27 -5.54
CA ARG A 38 4.04 -14.92 -6.93
C ARG A 38 4.06 -13.41 -7.18
N SER A 39 3.54 -12.63 -6.25
CA SER A 39 3.57 -11.17 -6.35
C SER A 39 4.98 -10.58 -6.28
N ARG A 40 5.93 -11.28 -5.64
CA ARG A 40 7.33 -10.88 -5.51
C ARG A 40 8.28 -11.61 -6.45
N ALA A 41 7.83 -12.66 -7.13
CA ALA A 41 8.70 -13.50 -7.97
C ALA A 41 9.43 -12.70 -9.05
N PHE A 42 8.74 -11.76 -9.69
CA PHE A 42 9.37 -10.88 -10.67
C PHE A 42 10.50 -10.05 -10.07
N PHE A 43 10.28 -9.48 -8.89
CA PHE A 43 11.30 -8.69 -8.18
C PHE A 43 12.51 -9.55 -7.81
N ILE A 44 12.28 -10.77 -7.33
CA ILE A 44 13.34 -11.72 -6.99
C ILE A 44 14.17 -12.06 -8.23
N VAL A 45 13.52 -12.36 -9.36
CA VAL A 45 14.20 -12.65 -10.63
C VAL A 45 14.95 -11.43 -11.14
N GLN A 46 14.37 -10.25 -11.05
CA GLN A 46 15.01 -8.99 -11.42
C GLN A 46 16.27 -8.74 -10.58
N CYS A 47 16.21 -8.93 -9.26
CA CYS A 47 17.38 -8.82 -8.39
C CYS A 47 18.48 -9.80 -8.79
N ALA A 48 18.14 -11.06 -9.06
CA ALA A 48 19.11 -12.08 -9.45
C ALA A 48 19.81 -11.77 -10.78
N ILE A 49 19.01 -11.36 -11.79
CA ILE A 49 19.56 -10.97 -13.11
C ILE A 49 20.45 -9.74 -12.98
N THR A 50 19.98 -8.71 -12.24
CA THR A 50 20.72 -7.47 -12.03
C THR A 50 22.05 -7.73 -11.32
N ALA A 51 22.06 -8.58 -10.31
CA ALA A 51 23.26 -8.98 -9.58
C ALA A 51 24.25 -9.73 -10.50
N GLY A 52 23.74 -10.68 -11.30
CA GLY A 52 24.55 -11.39 -12.30
C GLY A 52 25.15 -10.44 -13.37
N MET A 53 24.37 -9.49 -13.84
CA MET A 53 24.88 -8.48 -14.79
C MET A 53 25.94 -7.57 -14.16
N ALA A 54 25.72 -7.13 -12.91
CA ALA A 54 26.72 -6.33 -12.20
C ALA A 54 28.04 -7.08 -12.00
N TRP A 55 27.96 -8.36 -11.64
CA TRP A 55 29.10 -9.25 -11.55
C TRP A 55 29.82 -9.36 -12.90
N TRP A 56 29.09 -9.70 -13.97
CA TRP A 56 29.66 -9.87 -15.32
C TRP A 56 30.32 -8.61 -15.83
N ILE A 57 29.75 -7.43 -15.59
CA ILE A 57 30.34 -6.15 -15.98
C ILE A 57 31.65 -5.89 -15.22
N ALA A 58 31.66 -6.11 -13.90
CA ALA A 58 32.83 -5.87 -13.08
C ALA A 58 33.98 -6.86 -13.37
N GLU A 59 33.68 -8.14 -13.61
CA GLU A 59 34.66 -9.15 -13.98
C GLU A 59 35.10 -9.01 -15.43
N GLY A 60 34.15 -8.92 -16.38
CA GLY A 60 34.43 -8.96 -17.81
C GLY A 60 34.95 -7.65 -18.41
N LEU A 61 34.46 -6.47 -17.97
CA LEU A 61 34.86 -5.18 -18.46
C LEU A 61 35.99 -4.50 -17.66
N LEU A 62 35.93 -4.65 -16.30
CA LEU A 62 36.92 -4.03 -15.42
C LEU A 62 38.07 -4.96 -15.05
N GLY A 63 37.94 -6.26 -15.35
CA GLY A 63 38.97 -7.28 -15.05
C GLY A 63 39.14 -7.57 -13.56
N HIS A 64 38.14 -7.31 -12.73
CA HIS A 64 38.21 -7.57 -11.30
C HIS A 64 37.99 -9.07 -11.02
N PRO A 65 38.93 -9.81 -10.43
CA PRO A 65 38.86 -11.27 -10.33
C PRO A 65 37.76 -11.79 -9.42
N MET A 66 37.28 -11.02 -8.46
CA MET A 66 36.20 -11.38 -7.53
C MET A 66 35.38 -10.14 -7.12
N PRO A 67 34.49 -9.65 -7.98
CA PRO A 67 33.78 -8.40 -7.77
C PRO A 67 32.56 -8.56 -6.81
N PHE A 68 32.81 -9.03 -5.59
CA PHE A 68 31.77 -9.34 -4.60
C PHE A 68 30.84 -8.15 -4.30
N PHE A 69 31.40 -6.93 -4.31
CA PHE A 69 30.61 -5.72 -3.98
C PHE A 69 29.66 -5.31 -5.09
N ALA A 70 29.87 -5.68 -6.34
CA ALA A 70 28.98 -5.33 -7.44
C ALA A 70 27.58 -5.96 -7.32
N PRO A 71 27.43 -7.30 -7.14
CA PRO A 71 26.12 -7.91 -6.94
C PRO A 71 25.46 -7.48 -5.62
N VAL A 72 26.22 -7.33 -4.54
CA VAL A 72 25.69 -6.90 -3.24
C VAL A 72 25.12 -5.49 -3.34
N ALA A 73 25.87 -4.54 -3.88
CA ALA A 73 25.41 -3.17 -4.08
C ALA A 73 24.18 -3.12 -4.99
N SER A 74 24.13 -3.94 -6.04
CA SER A 74 22.98 -4.00 -6.95
C SER A 74 21.71 -4.50 -6.28
N ILE A 75 21.78 -5.56 -5.48
CA ILE A 75 20.62 -6.11 -4.74
C ILE A 75 20.08 -5.08 -3.74
N ILE A 76 20.98 -4.46 -2.98
CA ILE A 76 20.62 -3.46 -1.96
C ILE A 76 19.97 -2.25 -2.62
N SER A 77 20.56 -1.73 -3.71
CA SER A 77 20.04 -0.57 -4.43
C SER A 77 18.70 -0.85 -5.13
N LEU A 78 18.45 -2.08 -5.60
CA LEU A 78 17.20 -2.48 -6.24
C LEU A 78 16.09 -2.79 -5.21
N GLY A 79 16.44 -3.15 -3.97
CA GLY A 79 15.56 -3.69 -2.94
C GLY A 79 14.50 -2.75 -2.35
N PHE A 80 14.36 -1.52 -2.86
CA PHE A 80 13.46 -0.50 -2.30
C PHE A 80 12.22 -0.25 -3.15
N THR A 81 11.12 0.16 -2.51
CA THR A 81 9.82 0.46 -3.12
C THR A 81 9.87 1.55 -4.20
N PHE A 82 9.03 1.44 -5.24
CA PHE A 82 9.13 2.20 -6.50
C PHE A 82 9.09 3.73 -6.37
N GLY A 83 8.27 4.28 -5.47
CA GLY A 83 8.04 5.73 -5.36
C GLY A 83 9.24 6.56 -4.93
N ASN A 84 10.12 5.95 -4.13
CA ASN A 84 11.33 6.59 -3.61
C ASN A 84 12.63 5.90 -4.09
N ARG A 85 12.54 5.00 -5.09
CA ARG A 85 13.68 4.16 -5.51
C ARG A 85 14.89 4.96 -5.93
N LEU A 86 14.69 5.95 -6.78
CA LEU A 86 15.84 6.70 -7.30
C LEU A 86 16.57 7.44 -6.19
N ARG A 87 15.82 8.16 -5.33
CA ARG A 87 16.41 8.88 -4.21
C ARG A 87 17.04 7.93 -3.20
N ARG A 88 16.32 6.89 -2.80
CA ARG A 88 16.83 5.89 -1.85
C ARG A 88 17.94 5.03 -2.46
N GLY A 89 17.86 4.70 -3.76
CA GLY A 89 18.92 4.04 -4.49
C GLY A 89 20.20 4.88 -4.48
N ILE A 90 20.10 6.18 -4.72
CA ILE A 90 21.24 7.11 -4.63
C ILE A 90 21.75 7.20 -3.19
N GLU A 91 20.87 7.34 -2.19
CA GLU A 91 21.27 7.38 -0.78
C GLU A 91 22.02 6.10 -0.36
N VAL A 92 21.53 4.95 -0.76
CA VAL A 92 22.19 3.65 -0.49
C VAL A 92 23.52 3.56 -1.22
N SER A 93 23.58 3.95 -2.49
CA SER A 93 24.82 3.94 -3.28
C SER A 93 25.90 4.80 -2.64
N ILE A 94 25.54 5.99 -2.19
CA ILE A 94 26.44 6.89 -1.46
C ILE A 94 26.87 6.25 -0.13
N GLY A 95 25.93 5.64 0.62
CA GLY A 95 26.25 4.97 1.87
C GLY A 95 27.21 3.80 1.72
N VAL A 96 27.00 2.98 0.68
CA VAL A 96 27.91 1.88 0.31
C VAL A 96 29.29 2.44 -0.06
N ALA A 97 29.36 3.45 -0.91
CA ALA A 97 30.63 4.05 -1.34
C ALA A 97 31.39 4.68 -0.16
N VAL A 98 30.70 5.42 0.70
CA VAL A 98 31.29 6.03 1.91
C VAL A 98 31.80 4.96 2.88
N GLY A 99 30.99 3.92 3.12
CA GLY A 99 31.37 2.83 4.02
C GLY A 99 32.60 2.06 3.55
N ILE A 100 32.66 1.73 2.25
CA ILE A 100 33.80 1.04 1.64
C ILE A 100 35.04 1.95 1.70
N PHE A 101 34.90 3.20 1.31
CA PHE A 101 36.02 4.16 1.30
C PHE A 101 36.64 4.34 2.68
N ILE A 102 35.83 4.58 3.70
CA ILE A 102 36.30 4.75 5.07
C ILE A 102 36.88 3.45 5.61
N GLY A 103 36.24 2.32 5.33
CA GLY A 103 36.71 0.99 5.74
C GLY A 103 38.08 0.68 5.16
N ASP A 104 38.28 0.84 3.86
CA ASP A 104 39.54 0.59 3.17
C ASP A 104 40.65 1.53 3.62
N LEU A 105 40.33 2.83 3.78
CA LEU A 105 41.29 3.82 4.28
C LEU A 105 41.74 3.45 5.70
N PHE A 106 40.82 3.04 6.57
CA PHE A 106 41.13 2.69 7.93
C PHE A 106 41.96 1.41 8.04
N VAL A 107 41.61 0.37 7.27
CA VAL A 107 42.37 -0.90 7.23
C VAL A 107 43.79 -0.68 6.75
N THR A 108 43.98 0.20 5.78
CA THR A 108 45.31 0.53 5.22
C THR A 108 46.26 1.10 6.30
N PHE A 109 45.77 1.91 7.21
CA PHE A 109 46.60 2.56 8.24
C PHE A 109 46.65 1.81 9.56
N PHE A 110 45.56 1.15 9.97
CA PHE A 110 45.39 0.60 11.32
C PHE A 110 45.21 -0.92 11.33
N GLY A 111 45.11 -1.55 10.17
CA GLY A 111 44.86 -3.00 10.08
C GLY A 111 43.42 -3.40 10.46
N SER A 112 43.19 -4.70 10.73
CA SER A 112 41.91 -5.29 11.08
C SER A 112 41.92 -5.84 12.50
N GLY A 113 40.77 -5.72 13.22
CA GLY A 113 40.60 -6.24 14.57
C GLY A 113 39.33 -5.69 15.22
N VAL A 114 39.06 -6.10 16.47
CA VAL A 114 37.78 -5.77 17.14
C VAL A 114 37.67 -4.27 17.46
N TRP A 115 38.73 -3.64 17.98
CA TRP A 115 38.66 -2.22 18.28
C TRP A 115 38.61 -1.37 17.00
N GLN A 116 39.31 -1.83 15.95
CA GLN A 116 39.26 -1.19 14.62
C GLN A 116 37.84 -1.24 14.03
N LEU A 117 37.15 -2.38 14.17
CA LEU A 117 35.77 -2.54 13.78
C LEU A 117 34.85 -1.51 14.45
N ILE A 118 34.99 -1.32 15.76
CA ILE A 118 34.17 -0.37 16.50
C ILE A 118 34.42 1.06 16.00
N VAL A 119 35.69 1.45 15.86
CA VAL A 119 36.07 2.81 15.47
C VAL A 119 35.61 3.11 14.02
N VAL A 120 35.81 2.17 13.10
CA VAL A 120 35.47 2.40 11.69
C VAL A 120 33.94 2.51 11.49
N ILE A 121 33.15 1.73 12.21
CA ILE A 121 31.69 1.84 12.17
C ILE A 121 31.26 3.21 12.68
N VAL A 122 31.81 3.67 13.80
CA VAL A 122 31.52 5.01 14.34
C VAL A 122 31.88 6.10 13.31
N LEU A 123 33.05 6.03 12.72
CA LEU A 123 33.49 7.01 11.71
C LEU A 123 32.60 7.00 10.47
N ALA A 124 32.30 5.82 9.91
CA ALA A 124 31.48 5.70 8.71
C ALA A 124 30.05 6.20 8.93
N MET A 125 29.43 5.81 10.05
CA MET A 125 28.07 6.25 10.38
C MET A 125 28.03 7.76 10.72
N SER A 126 29.04 8.27 11.40
CA SER A 126 29.17 9.71 11.69
C SER A 126 29.32 10.53 10.41
N MET A 127 30.19 10.10 9.50
CA MET A 127 30.37 10.76 8.20
C MET A 127 29.06 10.74 7.40
N ALA A 128 28.37 9.62 7.34
CA ALA A 128 27.07 9.49 6.68
C ALA A 128 26.03 10.44 7.28
N THR A 129 26.07 10.64 8.60
CA THR A 129 25.17 11.57 9.31
C THR A 129 25.51 13.03 8.97
N VAL A 130 26.79 13.39 8.96
CA VAL A 130 27.28 14.75 8.60
C VAL A 130 26.93 15.10 7.15
N LEU A 131 26.94 14.11 6.25
CA LEU A 131 26.50 14.29 4.85
C LEU A 131 24.97 14.46 4.69
N GLY A 132 24.22 14.50 5.82
CA GLY A 132 22.76 14.66 5.81
C GLY A 132 22.03 13.40 5.36
N GLY A 133 22.65 12.24 5.46
CA GLY A 133 22.10 10.97 5.03
C GLY A 133 20.88 10.54 5.84
N GLY A 134 19.89 9.97 5.17
CA GLY A 134 18.78 9.28 5.81
C GLY A 134 19.25 8.01 6.54
N GLN A 135 18.37 7.42 7.36
CA GLN A 135 18.68 6.25 8.19
C GLN A 135 19.29 5.08 7.40
N LEU A 136 18.87 4.89 6.15
CA LEU A 136 19.40 3.84 5.28
C LEU A 136 20.87 4.07 4.90
N LEU A 137 21.23 5.31 4.55
CA LEU A 137 22.62 5.68 4.22
C LEU A 137 23.51 5.45 5.44
N ILE A 138 23.09 5.86 6.62
CA ILE A 138 23.84 5.70 7.88
C ILE A 138 24.08 4.22 8.18
N ILE A 139 23.03 3.40 8.16
CA ILE A 139 23.14 1.96 8.43
C ILE A 139 24.01 1.29 7.38
N GLN A 140 23.84 1.63 6.10
CA GLN A 140 24.56 1.00 5.00
C GLN A 140 26.06 1.32 5.04
N SER A 141 26.44 2.55 5.38
CA SER A 141 27.86 2.90 5.56
C SER A 141 28.52 2.12 6.68
N GLY A 142 27.81 1.92 7.80
CA GLY A 142 28.31 1.09 8.92
C GLY A 142 28.44 -0.39 8.54
N VAL A 143 27.45 -0.97 7.85
CA VAL A 143 27.49 -2.37 7.39
C VAL A 143 28.64 -2.58 6.41
N GLN A 144 28.84 -1.72 5.44
CA GLN A 144 29.89 -1.87 4.45
C GLN A 144 31.31 -1.72 5.06
N SER A 145 31.48 -0.78 5.96
CA SER A 145 32.77 -0.62 6.65
C SER A 145 33.09 -1.83 7.54
N ALA A 146 32.09 -2.44 8.18
CA ALA A 146 32.25 -3.67 8.95
C ALA A 146 32.63 -4.87 8.06
N ILE A 147 32.04 -5.01 6.89
CA ILE A 147 32.37 -6.06 5.91
C ILE A 147 33.84 -5.91 5.46
N ILE A 148 34.31 -4.71 5.19
CA ILE A 148 35.70 -4.45 4.78
C ILE A 148 36.68 -4.92 5.86
N ILE A 149 36.44 -4.56 7.11
CA ILE A 149 37.28 -5.00 8.25
C ILE A 149 37.27 -6.52 8.39
N GLY A 150 36.08 -7.14 8.25
CA GLY A 150 35.91 -8.59 8.41
C GLY A 150 36.53 -9.44 7.30
N LEU A 151 36.63 -8.92 6.09
CA LEU A 151 37.23 -9.62 4.94
C LEU A 151 38.77 -9.57 4.92
N ALA A 152 39.41 -9.00 5.94
CA ALA A 152 40.89 -8.84 6.02
C ALA A 152 41.48 -8.29 4.69
N ALA A 153 40.90 -7.22 4.24
CA ALA A 153 41.13 -6.64 2.94
C ALA A 153 42.60 -6.23 2.73
N THR A 154 43.17 -6.61 1.59
CA THR A 154 44.47 -6.09 1.17
C THR A 154 44.32 -4.67 0.67
N PRO A 155 45.24 -3.73 1.04
CA PRO A 155 45.12 -2.31 0.67
C PRO A 155 45.05 -2.07 -0.84
N GLU A 156 45.65 -2.95 -1.64
CA GLU A 156 45.72 -2.82 -3.11
C GLU A 156 44.36 -2.95 -3.82
N GLN A 157 43.34 -3.48 -3.13
CA GLN A 157 42.01 -3.75 -3.71
C GLN A 157 40.94 -2.73 -3.33
N GLY A 158 41.28 -1.68 -2.56
CA GLY A 158 40.28 -0.73 -2.06
C GLY A 158 39.53 0.01 -3.18
N LEU A 159 40.25 0.50 -4.17
CA LEU A 159 39.66 1.20 -5.33
C LEU A 159 38.79 0.29 -6.19
N SER A 160 39.21 -0.95 -6.42
CA SER A 160 38.43 -1.93 -7.20
C SER A 160 37.10 -2.27 -6.49
N ARG A 161 37.08 -2.43 -5.18
CA ARG A 161 35.84 -2.69 -4.39
C ARG A 161 34.87 -1.53 -4.47
N TRP A 162 35.40 -0.30 -4.40
CA TRP A 162 34.59 0.89 -4.55
C TRP A 162 33.98 0.99 -5.97
N LEU A 163 34.77 0.73 -7.00
CA LEU A 163 34.32 0.68 -8.38
C LEU A 163 33.25 -0.41 -8.60
N ASP A 164 33.44 -1.60 -8.01
CA ASP A 164 32.45 -2.68 -8.04
C ASP A 164 31.11 -2.23 -7.47
N ALA A 165 31.13 -1.57 -6.31
CA ALA A 165 29.92 -1.03 -5.70
C ALA A 165 29.24 0.02 -6.59
N VAL A 166 30.00 0.92 -7.19
CA VAL A 166 29.49 1.92 -8.14
C VAL A 166 28.86 1.25 -9.35
N VAL A 167 29.50 0.25 -9.94
CA VAL A 167 28.96 -0.54 -11.06
C VAL A 167 27.65 -1.22 -10.63
N GLY A 168 27.63 -1.89 -9.47
CA GLY A 168 26.43 -2.51 -8.95
C GLY A 168 25.26 -1.54 -8.80
N CYS A 169 25.53 -0.35 -8.26
CA CYS A 169 24.54 0.71 -8.11
C CYS A 169 24.02 1.23 -9.46
N LEU A 170 24.91 1.46 -10.43
CA LEU A 170 24.53 1.93 -11.76
C LEU A 170 23.67 0.89 -12.50
N VAL A 171 24.05 -0.39 -12.45
CA VAL A 171 23.27 -1.49 -13.05
C VAL A 171 21.90 -1.59 -12.39
N ALA A 172 21.82 -1.44 -11.06
CA ALA A 172 20.55 -1.44 -10.33
C ALA A 172 19.66 -0.24 -10.73
N LEU A 173 20.23 0.94 -10.90
CA LEU A 173 19.49 2.13 -11.36
C LEU A 173 18.91 1.91 -12.76
N VAL A 174 19.69 1.34 -13.68
CA VAL A 174 19.22 0.98 -15.02
C VAL A 174 18.13 -0.09 -14.92
N ALA A 175 18.35 -1.17 -14.17
CA ALA A 175 17.37 -2.22 -13.99
C ALA A 175 16.07 -1.73 -13.32
N ALA A 176 16.14 -0.74 -12.42
CA ALA A 176 14.98 -0.12 -11.81
C ALA A 176 14.07 0.60 -12.82
N THR A 177 14.58 0.96 -14.00
CA THR A 177 13.75 1.50 -15.09
C THR A 177 12.94 0.43 -15.82
N ILE A 178 13.34 -0.86 -15.70
CA ILE A 178 12.67 -2.03 -16.30
C ILE A 178 11.68 -2.58 -15.28
N VAL A 179 10.46 -2.01 -15.27
CA VAL A 179 9.43 -2.43 -14.30
C VAL A 179 8.29 -3.15 -15.01
N PRO A 180 7.69 -4.22 -14.44
CA PRO A 180 6.50 -4.85 -15.00
C PRO A 180 5.27 -3.94 -14.93
N LEU A 181 4.21 -4.31 -15.65
CA LEU A 181 2.92 -3.60 -15.74
C LEU A 181 2.15 -3.45 -14.38
N ALA A 182 2.75 -3.87 -13.26
CA ALA A 182 2.20 -3.79 -11.92
C ALA A 182 1.78 -2.39 -11.43
N PRO A 183 2.45 -1.26 -11.83
CA PRO A 183 2.12 0.05 -11.30
C PRO A 183 0.72 0.55 -11.65
N LEU A 184 0.11 0.03 -12.71
CA LEU A 184 -1.28 0.38 -13.08
C LEU A 184 -2.32 -0.53 -12.41
N ARG A 185 -1.95 -1.79 -12.17
CA ARG A 185 -2.88 -2.79 -11.64
C ARG A 185 -3.15 -2.59 -10.14
N ARG A 186 -2.12 -2.28 -9.36
CA ARG A 186 -2.21 -2.20 -7.90
C ARG A 186 -3.11 -1.06 -7.40
N PRO A 187 -2.95 0.21 -7.83
CA PRO A 187 -3.84 1.29 -7.42
C PRO A 187 -5.30 1.02 -7.78
N ARG A 188 -5.55 0.50 -8.98
CA ARG A 188 -6.88 0.18 -9.46
C ARG A 188 -7.57 -0.90 -8.62
N VAL A 189 -6.87 -2.01 -8.31
CA VAL A 189 -7.43 -3.10 -7.49
C VAL A 189 -7.69 -2.61 -6.06
N LEU A 190 -6.80 -1.78 -5.51
CA LEU A 190 -6.99 -1.19 -4.19
C LEU A 190 -8.17 -0.21 -4.16
N ALA A 191 -8.34 0.62 -5.20
CA ALA A 191 -9.50 1.50 -5.31
C ALA A 191 -10.82 0.69 -5.38
N ALA A 192 -10.84 -0.41 -6.15
CA ALA A 192 -11.99 -1.31 -6.19
C ALA A 192 -12.28 -1.95 -4.84
N GLN A 193 -11.24 -2.37 -4.10
CA GLN A 193 -11.39 -2.92 -2.74
C GLN A 193 -11.94 -1.89 -1.75
N VAL A 194 -11.45 -0.64 -1.81
CA VAL A 194 -11.98 0.46 -0.98
C VAL A 194 -13.47 0.68 -1.27
N LEU A 195 -13.88 0.69 -2.55
CA LEU A 195 -15.29 0.82 -2.92
C LEU A 195 -16.13 -0.37 -2.43
N GLN A 196 -15.62 -1.60 -2.52
CA GLN A 196 -16.33 -2.77 -1.97
C GLN A 196 -16.51 -2.69 -0.44
N GLY A 197 -15.46 -2.30 0.28
CA GLY A 197 -15.54 -2.06 1.73
C GLY A 197 -16.56 -0.95 2.07
N PHE A 198 -16.58 0.10 1.26
CA PHE A 198 -17.55 1.20 1.38
C PHE A 198 -19.00 0.70 1.21
N ALA A 199 -19.29 -0.06 0.15
CA ALA A 199 -20.61 -0.62 -0.11
C ALA A 199 -21.05 -1.58 0.99
N THR A 200 -20.13 -2.43 1.46
CA THR A 200 -20.39 -3.37 2.58
C THR A 200 -20.72 -2.62 3.87
N THR A 201 -20.00 -1.55 4.16
CA THR A 201 -20.25 -0.71 5.35
C THR A 201 -21.60 0.01 5.27
N LEU A 202 -22.01 0.50 4.09
CA LEU A 202 -23.34 1.12 3.91
C LEU A 202 -24.47 0.12 4.15
N ARG A 203 -24.36 -1.12 3.63
CA ARG A 203 -25.37 -2.16 3.88
C ARG A 203 -25.45 -2.56 5.35
N ALA A 204 -24.29 -2.73 5.99
CA ALA A 204 -24.24 -3.03 7.41
C ALA A 204 -24.87 -1.89 8.24
N ALA A 205 -24.66 -0.63 7.85
CA ALA A 205 -25.29 0.53 8.50
C ALA A 205 -26.82 0.54 8.31
N GLU A 206 -27.29 0.23 7.11
CA GLU A 206 -28.74 0.09 6.84
C GLU A 206 -29.36 -1.01 7.70
N GLU A 207 -28.71 -2.18 7.76
CA GLU A 207 -29.20 -3.33 8.53
C GLU A 207 -29.22 -3.06 10.03
N ALA A 208 -28.18 -2.44 10.59
CA ALA A 208 -28.12 -2.05 12.01
C ALA A 208 -29.23 -1.05 12.37
N LEU A 209 -29.49 -0.06 11.51
CA LEU A 209 -30.59 0.90 11.70
C LEU A 209 -31.97 0.25 11.58
N ARG A 210 -32.13 -0.73 10.68
CA ARG A 210 -33.40 -1.47 10.50
C ARG A 210 -33.70 -2.37 11.69
N GLY A 211 -32.66 -3.05 12.18
CA GLY A 211 -32.78 -3.96 13.33
C GLY A 211 -32.79 -3.26 14.70
N ASN A 212 -32.46 -1.96 14.72
CA ASN A 212 -32.22 -1.20 15.96
C ASN A 212 -31.23 -1.94 16.89
N ASP A 213 -30.15 -2.50 16.31
CA ASP A 213 -29.18 -3.36 16.97
C ASP A 213 -27.92 -2.60 17.35
N PRO A 214 -27.64 -2.37 18.65
CA PRO A 214 -26.47 -1.64 19.12
C PRO A 214 -25.14 -2.34 18.79
N GLU A 215 -25.08 -3.69 18.87
CA GLU A 215 -23.85 -4.44 18.59
C GLU A 215 -23.52 -4.37 17.10
N ALA A 216 -24.52 -4.50 16.23
CA ALA A 216 -24.38 -4.32 14.80
C ALA A 216 -23.93 -2.90 14.46
N ALA A 217 -24.48 -1.87 15.11
CA ALA A 217 -24.09 -0.47 14.88
C ALA A 217 -22.61 -0.20 15.27
N ASP A 218 -22.14 -0.73 16.40
CA ASP A 218 -20.74 -0.63 16.81
C ASP A 218 -19.82 -1.35 15.83
N ALA A 219 -20.20 -2.54 15.35
CA ALA A 219 -19.45 -3.28 14.35
C ALA A 219 -19.30 -2.50 13.03
N VAL A 220 -20.34 -1.76 12.60
CA VAL A 220 -20.27 -0.85 11.42
C VAL A 220 -19.18 0.22 11.59
N LEU A 221 -19.10 0.82 12.79
CA LEU A 221 -18.10 1.85 13.05
C LEU A 221 -16.68 1.27 13.02
N ASP A 222 -16.48 0.09 13.57
CA ASP A 222 -15.18 -0.59 13.56
C ASP A 222 -14.79 -1.03 12.13
N GLN A 223 -15.74 -1.49 11.33
CA GLN A 223 -15.54 -1.79 9.91
C GLN A 223 -15.13 -0.55 9.14
N ALA A 224 -15.83 0.58 9.32
CA ALA A 224 -15.48 1.85 8.67
C ALA A 224 -14.07 2.34 9.05
N ARG A 225 -13.62 2.09 10.28
CA ARG A 225 -12.24 2.39 10.70
C ARG A 225 -11.21 1.45 10.10
N ALA A 226 -11.53 0.16 9.96
CA ALA A 226 -10.62 -0.83 9.40
C ALA A 226 -10.26 -0.55 7.93
N GLU A 227 -11.17 0.04 7.16
CA GLU A 227 -10.97 0.42 5.75
C GLU A 227 -9.92 1.53 5.56
N GLU A 228 -9.56 2.29 6.59
CA GLU A 228 -8.50 3.32 6.53
C GLU A 228 -7.15 2.73 6.09
N LYS A 229 -6.89 1.46 6.41
CA LYS A 229 -5.67 0.74 5.95
C LYS A 229 -5.67 0.52 4.44
N ASN A 230 -6.82 0.21 3.86
CA ASN A 230 -6.96 0.01 2.42
C ASN A 230 -6.81 1.33 1.66
N LEU A 231 -7.32 2.42 2.24
CA LEU A 231 -7.18 3.76 1.68
C LEU A 231 -5.71 4.24 1.72
N ALA A 232 -5.02 4.02 2.84
CA ALA A 232 -3.59 4.32 2.95
C ALA A 232 -2.74 3.49 1.97
N ALA A 233 -3.09 2.21 1.78
CA ALA A 233 -2.43 1.36 0.79
C ALA A 233 -2.68 1.82 -0.65
N LEU A 234 -3.86 2.40 -0.94
CA LEU A 234 -4.18 3.02 -2.23
C LEU A 234 -3.31 4.25 -2.47
N ASP A 235 -3.17 5.14 -1.49
CA ASP A 235 -2.31 6.34 -1.59
C ASP A 235 -0.86 5.95 -1.87
N GLU A 236 -0.31 5.01 -1.12
CA GLU A 236 1.04 4.49 -1.33
C GLU A 236 1.21 3.91 -2.74
N ALA A 237 0.25 3.10 -3.20
CA ALA A 237 0.31 2.49 -4.52
C ALA A 237 0.15 3.50 -5.66
N ALA A 238 -0.66 4.54 -5.48
CA ALA A 238 -0.84 5.64 -6.44
C ALA A 238 0.45 6.47 -6.55
N ALA A 239 1.04 6.86 -5.42
CA ALA A 239 2.32 7.58 -5.37
C ALA A 239 3.45 6.76 -6.00
N GLU A 240 3.50 5.44 -5.73
CA GLU A 240 4.44 4.51 -6.35
C GLU A 240 4.26 4.44 -7.87
N GLY A 241 3.02 4.32 -8.35
CA GLY A 241 2.69 4.29 -9.76
C GLY A 241 3.12 5.55 -10.51
N MET A 242 2.84 6.72 -9.94
CA MET A 242 3.23 8.02 -10.50
C MET A 242 4.74 8.17 -10.59
N ALA A 243 5.48 7.79 -9.55
CA ALA A 243 6.93 7.87 -9.55
C ALA A 243 7.55 6.99 -10.65
N VAL A 244 7.03 5.77 -10.84
CA VAL A 244 7.48 4.86 -11.91
C VAL A 244 7.33 5.48 -13.29
N VAL A 245 6.18 6.08 -13.59
CA VAL A 245 5.91 6.65 -14.91
C VAL A 245 6.70 7.94 -15.13
N ARG A 246 6.89 8.75 -14.09
CA ARG A 246 7.64 10.02 -14.16
C ARG A 246 9.14 9.79 -14.47
N TYR A 247 9.74 8.74 -13.89
CA TYR A 247 11.17 8.46 -14.02
C TYR A 247 11.52 7.45 -15.12
N SER A 248 10.54 6.78 -15.75
CA SER A 248 10.77 5.83 -16.85
C SER A 248 10.40 6.45 -18.21
N PRO A 249 11.38 6.78 -19.08
CA PRO A 249 11.11 7.36 -20.40
C PRO A 249 10.22 6.46 -21.26
N PHE A 250 10.37 5.14 -21.15
CA PHE A 250 9.62 4.15 -21.91
C PHE A 250 8.13 4.04 -21.51
N ARG A 251 7.71 4.66 -20.40
CA ARG A 251 6.35 4.54 -19.85
C ARG A 251 5.56 5.84 -19.77
N ARG A 252 6.11 6.94 -20.26
CA ARG A 252 5.40 8.23 -20.30
C ARG A 252 4.05 8.16 -21.03
N ARG A 253 3.89 7.22 -21.97
CA ARG A 253 2.60 6.95 -22.64
C ARG A 253 1.48 6.49 -21.69
N HIS A 254 1.81 5.96 -20.52
CA HIS A 254 0.85 5.50 -19.51
C HIS A 254 0.56 6.56 -18.43
N LEU A 255 1.20 7.73 -18.51
CA LEU A 255 1.02 8.81 -17.54
C LEU A 255 -0.46 9.19 -17.35
N PRO A 256 -1.28 9.40 -18.39
CA PRO A 256 -2.69 9.75 -18.21
C PRO A 256 -3.48 8.69 -17.44
N ALA A 257 -3.22 7.40 -17.71
CA ALA A 257 -3.91 6.32 -17.03
C ALA A 257 -3.50 6.19 -15.55
N VAL A 258 -2.20 6.35 -15.25
CA VAL A 258 -1.72 6.33 -13.84
C VAL A 258 -2.28 7.53 -13.09
N GLN A 259 -2.31 8.70 -13.72
CA GLN A 259 -2.84 9.93 -13.14
C GLN A 259 -4.33 9.76 -12.84
N ALA A 260 -5.11 9.22 -13.75
CA ALA A 260 -6.53 8.97 -13.55
C ALA A 260 -6.81 8.07 -12.33
N TYR A 261 -6.00 7.02 -12.10
CA TYR A 261 -6.13 6.19 -10.90
C TYR A 261 -5.61 6.88 -9.62
N SER A 262 -4.60 7.73 -9.73
CA SER A 262 -4.12 8.54 -8.61
C SER A 262 -5.16 9.57 -8.18
N ASP A 263 -5.86 10.18 -9.14
CA ASP A 263 -6.88 11.18 -8.90
C ASP A 263 -8.13 10.61 -8.19
N LEU A 264 -8.32 9.28 -8.22
CA LEU A 264 -9.39 8.62 -7.44
C LEU A 264 -9.19 8.72 -5.92
N HIS A 265 -7.94 8.81 -5.43
CA HIS A 265 -7.64 8.79 -4.00
C HIS A 265 -8.32 9.95 -3.25
N GLY A 266 -8.21 11.18 -3.75
CA GLY A 266 -8.77 12.36 -3.07
C GLY A 266 -10.29 12.28 -2.83
N PRO A 267 -11.10 12.04 -3.85
CA PRO A 267 -12.55 11.85 -3.69
C PRO A 267 -12.90 10.64 -2.80
N LEU A 268 -12.19 9.52 -2.94
CA LEU A 268 -12.41 8.33 -2.08
C LEU A 268 -12.10 8.62 -0.61
N ASP A 269 -11.04 9.35 -0.30
CA ASP A 269 -10.69 9.75 1.07
C ASP A 269 -11.81 10.61 1.69
N ARG A 270 -12.34 11.58 0.94
CA ARG A 270 -13.47 12.42 1.41
C ARG A 270 -14.72 11.59 1.62
N ALA A 271 -15.11 10.75 0.65
CA ALA A 271 -16.27 9.87 0.77
C ALA A 271 -16.12 8.93 1.99
N HIS A 272 -14.93 8.39 2.23
CA HIS A 272 -14.66 7.53 3.37
C HIS A 272 -14.76 8.26 4.71
N ARG A 273 -14.29 9.52 4.79
CA ARG A 273 -14.49 10.35 5.99
C ARG A 273 -15.97 10.59 6.28
N ASN A 274 -16.74 10.87 5.24
CA ASN A 274 -18.19 11.05 5.35
C ASN A 274 -18.88 9.75 5.81
N LEU A 275 -18.45 8.59 5.30
CA LEU A 275 -18.92 7.26 5.72
C LEU A 275 -18.65 7.00 7.20
N ARG A 276 -17.47 7.36 7.72
CA ARG A 276 -17.14 7.23 9.15
C ARG A 276 -18.01 8.11 10.03
N VAL A 277 -18.34 9.32 9.57
CA VAL A 277 -19.26 10.20 10.28
C VAL A 277 -20.68 9.60 10.29
N LEU A 278 -21.12 9.07 9.15
CA LEU A 278 -22.39 8.36 9.02
C LEU A 278 -22.44 7.17 9.97
N ALA A 279 -21.43 6.28 9.96
CA ALA A 279 -21.35 5.11 10.83
C ALA A 279 -21.45 5.49 12.31
N ARG A 280 -20.69 6.52 12.73
CA ARG A 280 -20.80 7.04 14.11
C ARG A 280 -22.21 7.54 14.43
N ARG A 281 -22.88 8.17 13.44
CA ARG A 281 -24.23 8.68 13.67
C ARG A 281 -25.26 7.56 13.72
N CYS A 282 -25.06 6.45 13.00
CA CYS A 282 -25.87 5.25 13.14
C CYS A 282 -25.79 4.67 14.57
N VAL A 283 -24.59 4.58 15.16
CA VAL A 283 -24.42 4.16 16.55
C VAL A 283 -25.25 5.03 17.50
N VAL A 284 -25.15 6.38 17.33
CA VAL A 284 -25.90 7.32 18.18
C VAL A 284 -27.42 7.19 17.97
N ALA A 285 -27.87 6.99 16.72
CA ALA A 285 -29.29 6.84 16.40
C ALA A 285 -29.87 5.60 17.10
N VAL A 286 -29.21 4.46 16.96
CA VAL A 286 -29.62 3.19 17.59
C VAL A 286 -29.58 3.31 19.13
N TRP A 287 -28.51 3.86 19.69
CA TRP A 287 -28.35 3.97 21.14
C TRP A 287 -29.39 4.90 21.80
N ARG A 288 -29.84 5.93 21.05
CA ARG A 288 -30.85 6.90 21.50
C ARG A 288 -32.28 6.55 21.09
N ASP A 289 -32.46 5.44 20.38
CA ASP A 289 -33.74 5.05 19.79
C ASP A 289 -34.32 6.19 18.86
N GLU A 290 -33.44 6.90 18.14
CA GLU A 290 -33.82 7.94 17.21
C GLU A 290 -34.30 7.31 15.90
N GLU A 291 -35.49 7.68 15.44
CA GLU A 291 -36.01 7.18 14.17
C GLU A 291 -35.20 7.69 12.98
N VAL A 292 -34.81 6.76 12.09
CA VAL A 292 -34.22 7.06 10.78
C VAL A 292 -35.20 6.61 9.68
N PRO A 293 -35.69 7.50 8.83
CA PRO A 293 -36.70 7.20 7.82
C PRO A 293 -36.28 6.04 6.92
N GLU A 294 -37.25 5.25 6.52
CA GLU A 294 -37.02 4.15 5.57
C GLU A 294 -36.47 4.66 4.23
N SER A 295 -36.87 5.85 3.79
CA SER A 295 -36.34 6.48 2.59
C SER A 295 -34.81 6.68 2.65
N TYR A 296 -34.27 7.04 3.83
CA TYR A 296 -32.84 7.21 4.01
C TYR A 296 -32.10 5.88 4.02
N ARG A 297 -32.70 4.84 4.62
CA ARG A 297 -32.15 3.48 4.60
C ARG A 297 -32.15 2.91 3.17
N ARG A 298 -33.21 3.11 2.40
CA ARG A 298 -33.23 2.76 0.97
C ARG A 298 -32.16 3.50 0.18
N LEU A 299 -31.95 4.79 0.46
CA LEU A 299 -30.88 5.58 -0.18
C LEU A 299 -29.49 4.96 0.09
N MET A 300 -29.24 4.48 1.32
CA MET A 300 -27.98 3.76 1.64
C MET A 300 -27.81 2.49 0.80
N SER A 301 -28.85 1.67 0.69
CA SER A 301 -28.82 0.45 -0.11
C SER A 301 -28.62 0.73 -1.60
N SER A 302 -29.35 1.70 -2.16
CA SER A 302 -29.19 2.10 -3.55
C SER A 302 -27.79 2.65 -3.84
N LEU A 303 -27.25 3.46 -2.91
CA LEU A 303 -25.88 3.95 -3.03
C LEU A 303 -24.86 2.80 -2.97
N ALA A 304 -25.06 1.83 -2.09
CA ALA A 304 -24.19 0.66 -1.99
C ALA A 304 -24.17 -0.18 -3.27
N GLU A 305 -25.33 -0.35 -3.95
CA GLU A 305 -25.41 -1.04 -5.23
C GLU A 305 -24.64 -0.30 -6.34
N ILE A 306 -24.73 1.03 -6.39
CA ILE A 306 -23.98 1.84 -7.36
C ILE A 306 -22.48 1.75 -7.08
N VAL A 307 -22.07 1.79 -5.82
CA VAL A 307 -20.66 1.68 -5.42
C VAL A 307 -20.08 0.31 -5.76
N ASP A 308 -20.84 -0.80 -5.60
CA ASP A 308 -20.42 -2.12 -6.07
C ASP A 308 -20.25 -2.18 -7.59
N PHE A 309 -21.17 -1.55 -8.32
CA PHE A 309 -21.03 -1.43 -9.77
C PHE A 309 -19.75 -0.65 -10.14
N MET A 310 -19.45 0.45 -9.44
CA MET A 310 -18.19 1.21 -9.64
C MET A 310 -16.95 0.36 -9.34
N ALA A 311 -17.01 -0.48 -8.31
CA ALA A 311 -15.92 -1.40 -7.98
C ALA A 311 -15.72 -2.46 -9.08
N ALA A 312 -16.80 -3.00 -9.65
CA ALA A 312 -16.75 -3.94 -10.75
C ALA A 312 -16.12 -3.33 -12.01
N GLU A 313 -16.52 -2.10 -12.40
CA GLU A 313 -15.91 -1.35 -13.50
C GLU A 313 -14.40 -1.20 -13.33
N LEU A 314 -13.95 -0.87 -12.10
CA LEU A 314 -12.52 -0.80 -11.81
C LEU A 314 -11.83 -2.18 -11.95
N TYR A 315 -12.45 -3.28 -11.52
CA TYR A 315 -11.90 -4.62 -11.74
C TYR A 315 -11.78 -4.95 -13.22
N ASP A 316 -12.76 -4.54 -14.05
CA ASP A 316 -12.81 -4.73 -15.49
C ASP A 316 -11.93 -3.74 -16.27
N ARG A 317 -11.11 -2.96 -15.58
CA ARG A 317 -10.14 -1.99 -16.13
C ARG A 317 -10.78 -0.73 -16.73
N HIS A 318 -11.99 -0.41 -16.36
CA HIS A 318 -12.66 0.83 -16.73
C HIS A 318 -12.68 1.80 -15.56
N LEU A 319 -12.64 3.10 -15.86
CA LEU A 319 -13.03 4.11 -14.88
C LEU A 319 -14.55 4.06 -14.73
N PRO A 320 -15.11 4.30 -13.52
CA PRO A 320 -16.53 4.09 -13.25
C PRO A 320 -17.44 5.21 -13.84
N VAL A 321 -17.18 5.60 -15.09
CA VAL A 321 -17.92 6.66 -15.80
C VAL A 321 -19.37 6.26 -16.02
N ALA A 322 -19.62 4.96 -16.25
CA ALA A 322 -20.96 4.43 -16.46
C ALA A 322 -21.90 4.55 -15.24
N ALA A 323 -21.32 4.73 -14.03
CA ALA A 323 -22.10 4.96 -12.82
C ALA A 323 -22.68 6.37 -12.71
N ARG A 324 -22.22 7.32 -13.54
CA ARG A 324 -22.59 8.76 -13.44
C ARG A 324 -24.09 8.99 -13.46
N GLU A 325 -24.80 8.44 -14.46
CA GLU A 325 -26.25 8.66 -14.60
C GLU A 325 -27.02 8.15 -13.38
N ARG A 326 -26.61 6.98 -12.84
CA ARG A 326 -27.22 6.40 -11.64
C ARG A 326 -27.00 7.27 -10.41
N LEU A 327 -25.78 7.82 -10.24
CA LEU A 327 -25.46 8.74 -9.13
C LEU A 327 -26.22 10.04 -9.25
N VAL A 328 -26.36 10.60 -10.47
CA VAL A 328 -27.15 11.84 -10.74
C VAL A 328 -28.63 11.61 -10.40
N GLN A 329 -29.18 10.48 -10.84
CA GLN A 329 -30.57 10.15 -10.51
C GLN A 329 -30.77 9.99 -8.99
N LEU A 330 -29.85 9.27 -8.32
CA LEU A 330 -29.92 9.10 -6.87
C LEU A 330 -29.75 10.43 -6.12
N ALA A 331 -28.93 11.35 -6.65
CA ALA A 331 -28.79 12.70 -6.11
C ALA A 331 -30.10 13.49 -6.25
N ALA A 332 -30.77 13.42 -7.40
CA ALA A 332 -32.08 14.05 -7.62
C ALA A 332 -33.14 13.52 -6.64
N ASP A 333 -33.14 12.21 -6.37
CA ASP A 333 -34.10 11.61 -5.44
C ASP A 333 -33.95 12.16 -4.01
N THR A 334 -32.78 12.70 -3.65
CA THR A 334 -32.56 13.28 -2.32
C THR A 334 -33.28 14.59 -2.07
N SER A 335 -33.67 15.37 -3.11
CA SER A 335 -34.37 16.64 -2.94
C SER A 335 -35.79 16.48 -2.39
N HIS A 336 -36.43 15.36 -2.74
CA HIS A 336 -37.80 15.06 -2.31
C HIS A 336 -37.87 14.30 -0.97
N MET A 337 -36.74 14.13 -0.29
CA MET A 337 -36.71 13.46 0.99
C MET A 337 -37.15 14.36 2.12
N LYS A 338 -38.19 13.94 2.82
CA LYS A 338 -38.74 14.71 3.94
C LYS A 338 -37.75 14.80 5.11
N LEU A 339 -37.43 16.03 5.54
CA LEU A 339 -36.66 16.23 6.75
C LEU A 339 -37.54 15.94 7.98
N ILE A 340 -36.95 15.24 8.96
CA ILE A 340 -37.59 14.93 10.24
C ILE A 340 -36.82 15.58 11.39
N GLU A 341 -37.50 15.78 12.52
CA GLU A 341 -36.91 16.35 13.74
C GLU A 341 -36.03 15.36 14.49
N SER A 342 -35.06 14.73 13.80
CA SER A 342 -34.05 13.86 14.39
C SER A 342 -32.67 14.34 13.93
N MET A 343 -31.83 14.69 14.90
CA MET A 343 -30.47 15.13 14.60
C MET A 343 -29.68 14.01 13.88
N SER A 344 -29.87 12.76 14.24
CA SER A 344 -29.18 11.65 13.59
C SER A 344 -29.63 11.48 12.15
N ALA A 345 -30.92 11.57 11.86
CA ALA A 345 -31.45 11.45 10.52
C ALA A 345 -30.94 12.59 9.61
N VAL A 346 -30.98 13.83 10.10
CA VAL A 346 -30.48 14.98 9.33
C VAL A 346 -28.98 14.83 8.99
N VAL A 347 -28.16 14.42 9.96
CA VAL A 347 -26.72 14.21 9.72
C VAL A 347 -26.49 13.06 8.75
N ILE A 348 -27.22 11.94 8.89
CA ILE A 348 -27.12 10.80 7.99
C ILE A 348 -27.42 11.23 6.55
N LEU A 349 -28.51 11.95 6.31
CA LEU A 349 -28.86 12.45 4.98
C LEU A 349 -27.78 13.39 4.43
N ALA A 350 -27.29 14.31 5.27
CA ALA A 350 -26.22 15.24 4.87
C ALA A 350 -24.94 14.50 4.46
N GLN A 351 -24.56 13.44 5.18
CA GLN A 351 -23.40 12.63 4.83
C GLN A 351 -23.63 11.84 3.53
N LEU A 352 -24.83 11.28 3.31
CA LEU A 352 -25.16 10.58 2.06
C LEU A 352 -25.06 11.52 0.85
N ARG A 353 -25.56 12.74 0.96
CA ARG A 353 -25.45 13.77 -0.10
C ARG A 353 -23.99 14.18 -0.33
N SER A 354 -23.20 14.32 0.72
CA SER A 354 -21.77 14.61 0.60
C SER A 354 -21.02 13.47 -0.10
N MET A 355 -21.32 12.21 0.25
CA MET A 355 -20.74 11.04 -0.40
C MET A 355 -21.12 10.94 -1.88
N LEU A 356 -22.38 11.27 -2.26
CA LEU A 356 -22.79 11.35 -3.65
C LEU A 356 -21.93 12.34 -4.44
N THR A 357 -21.69 13.54 -3.89
CA THR A 357 -20.81 14.56 -4.51
C THR A 357 -19.38 14.05 -4.68
N ASP A 358 -18.84 13.34 -3.69
CA ASP A 358 -17.48 12.80 -3.76
C ASP A 358 -17.40 11.63 -4.77
N LEU A 359 -18.39 10.74 -4.81
CA LEU A 359 -18.44 9.61 -5.74
C LEU A 359 -18.67 10.04 -7.20
N LEU A 360 -19.41 11.13 -7.45
CA LEU A 360 -19.54 11.71 -8.79
C LEU A 360 -18.19 12.13 -9.37
N GLN A 361 -17.25 12.59 -8.54
CA GLN A 361 -15.92 12.95 -9.01
C GLN A 361 -15.12 11.72 -9.51
N LEU A 362 -15.38 10.52 -8.98
CA LEU A 362 -14.76 9.28 -9.48
C LEU A 362 -15.20 8.95 -10.91
N THR A 363 -16.32 9.51 -11.36
CA THR A 363 -16.83 9.38 -12.74
C THR A 363 -16.19 10.36 -13.72
N GLY A 364 -15.21 11.17 -13.26
CA GLY A 364 -14.52 12.17 -14.07
C GLY A 364 -15.16 13.55 -14.07
N MET A 365 -16.13 13.84 -13.20
CA MET A 365 -16.64 15.19 -12.96
C MET A 365 -15.66 15.96 -12.07
N ASP A 366 -15.53 17.27 -12.30
CA ASP A 366 -14.85 18.11 -11.33
C ASP A 366 -15.74 18.39 -10.09
N TYR A 367 -15.14 18.91 -9.02
CA TYR A 367 -15.89 19.16 -7.78
C TYR A 367 -17.02 20.18 -7.97
N ALA A 368 -16.82 21.21 -8.79
CA ALA A 368 -17.82 22.24 -9.03
C ALA A 368 -19.02 21.70 -9.84
N GLU A 369 -18.74 20.83 -10.82
CA GLU A 369 -19.74 20.10 -11.59
C GLU A 369 -20.54 19.15 -10.68
N ALA A 370 -19.83 18.31 -9.91
CA ALA A 370 -20.47 17.35 -9.01
C ALA A 370 -21.36 18.03 -7.96
N ARG A 371 -20.93 19.19 -7.46
CA ARG A 371 -21.72 19.99 -6.52
C ARG A 371 -22.99 20.58 -7.16
N LYS A 372 -22.94 21.00 -8.42
CA LYS A 372 -24.11 21.55 -9.14
C LYS A 372 -25.19 20.49 -9.42
N VAL A 373 -24.80 19.23 -9.47
CA VAL A 373 -25.74 18.10 -9.63
C VAL A 373 -26.59 17.87 -8.38
N MET A 374 -26.07 18.28 -7.19
CA MET A 374 -26.82 18.13 -5.94
C MET A 374 -27.92 19.19 -5.87
N PRO A 375 -29.21 18.81 -5.96
CA PRO A 375 -30.30 19.76 -5.89
C PRO A 375 -30.45 20.34 -4.48
N ASP A 376 -31.03 21.53 -4.38
CA ASP A 376 -31.48 22.05 -3.10
C ASP A 376 -32.58 21.15 -2.53
N MET A 377 -32.74 21.15 -1.22
CA MET A 377 -33.83 20.42 -0.56
C MET A 377 -35.04 21.31 -0.47
N ASP A 378 -36.19 20.79 -0.90
CA ASP A 378 -37.48 21.49 -0.86
C ASP A 378 -38.01 21.63 0.57
#